data_dfd5920cac855b743c78b8431935adf2
#
_entry.id   dfd5920cac855b743c78b8431935adf2
#
_cell.length_a   1.000
_cell.length_b   1.000
_cell.length_c   1.000
_cell.angle_alpha   90.00
_cell.angle_beta   90.00
_cell.angle_gamma   90.00
#
_symmetry.space_group_name_H-M   'P 1'
#
loop_
_entity.id
_entity.type
_entity.pdbx_description
1 polymer ?
#
loop_
_entity_poly.entity_id
_entity_poly.type
_entity_poly.pdbx_seq_one_letter_code
_entity_poly.pdbx_strand_id
1 'polypeptide(L)' 'MNIDFFMNKALDQANKALLINEVPIGAILVDNKTHKIINSAHNLIESTQNATAHAEILLINKANNQNNN' A
#
# COMPACT_ATOMS: atom_id res chain seq x y z
N MET A 1 9.87 -9.07 -14.38
CA MET A 1 9.53 -8.44 -13.07
C MET A 1 9.93 -9.38 -11.94
N ASN A 2 10.61 -8.89 -10.94
CA ASN A 2 10.99 -9.69 -9.78
C ASN A 2 9.85 -9.68 -8.75
N ILE A 3 9.01 -10.69 -8.79
CA ILE A 3 7.83 -10.79 -7.93
C ILE A 3 8.22 -10.89 -6.46
N ASP A 4 9.27 -11.65 -6.13
CA ASP A 4 9.71 -11.80 -4.73
C ASP A 4 10.14 -10.46 -4.13
N PHE A 5 10.85 -9.64 -4.90
CA PHE A 5 11.26 -8.31 -4.46
C PHE A 5 10.02 -7.46 -4.12
N PHE A 6 9.03 -7.44 -5.02
CA PHE A 6 7.82 -6.62 -4.83
C PHE A 6 6.93 -7.17 -3.71
N MET A 7 6.83 -8.48 -3.58
CA MET A 7 6.09 -9.09 -2.46
C MET A 7 6.74 -8.73 -1.12
N ASN A 8 8.06 -8.73 -1.04
CA ASN A 8 8.77 -8.30 0.17
C ASN A 8 8.49 -6.84 0.50
N LYS A 9 8.37 -5.97 -0.50
CA LYS A 9 8.00 -4.56 -0.28
C LYS A 9 6.57 -4.42 0.24
N ALA A 10 5.64 -5.24 -0.25
CA ALA A 10 4.27 -5.27 0.28
C ALA A 10 4.26 -5.79 1.72
N LEU A 11 5.07 -6.80 2.04
CA LEU A 11 5.21 -7.30 3.41
C LEU A 11 5.80 -6.25 4.35
N ASP A 12 6.73 -5.43 3.88
CA ASP A 12 7.25 -4.30 4.67
C ASP A 12 6.12 -3.34 5.06
N GLN A 13 5.19 -3.07 4.14
CA GLN A 13 4.01 -2.25 4.44
C GLN A 13 3.09 -2.94 5.46
N ALA A 14 2.89 -4.26 5.34
CA ALA A 14 2.10 -5.01 6.31
C ALA A 14 2.71 -4.91 7.72
N ASN A 15 4.04 -4.99 7.82
CA ASN A 15 4.73 -4.84 9.09
C ASN A 15 4.55 -3.44 9.69
N LYS A 16 4.49 -2.40 8.86
CA LYS A 16 4.20 -1.03 9.32
C LYS A 16 2.80 -0.95 9.94
N ALA A 17 1.81 -1.62 9.33
CA ALA A 17 0.47 -1.69 9.89
C ALA A 17 0.50 -2.37 11.26
N LEU A 18 1.21 -3.49 11.38
CA LEU A 18 1.32 -4.24 12.62
C LEU A 18 1.91 -3.39 13.75
N LEU A 19 2.90 -2.55 13.44
CA LEU A 19 3.54 -1.68 14.43
C LEU A 19 2.59 -0.65 15.04
N ILE A 20 1.50 -0.32 14.36
CA ILE A 20 0.48 0.62 14.84
C ILE A 20 -0.82 -0.08 15.22
N ASN A 21 -0.75 -1.38 15.52
CA ASN A 21 -1.89 -2.21 15.94
C ASN A 21 -3.01 -2.31 14.88
N GLU A 22 -2.63 -2.21 13.62
CA GLU A 22 -3.53 -2.47 12.50
C GLU A 22 -3.40 -3.92 12.05
N VAL A 23 -4.42 -4.43 11.35
CA VAL A 23 -4.30 -5.72 10.67
C VAL A 23 -3.13 -5.63 9.68
N PRO A 24 -2.18 -6.59 9.70
CA PRO A 24 -0.95 -6.49 8.91
C PRO A 24 -1.19 -6.78 7.43
N ILE A 25 -1.79 -5.83 6.74
CA ILE A 25 -2.03 -5.87 5.30
C ILE A 25 -1.31 -4.70 4.65
N GLY A 26 -0.52 -5.01 3.63
CA GLY A 26 0.19 -4.01 2.85
C GLY A 26 -0.05 -4.20 1.37
N ALA A 27 0.15 -3.13 0.61
CA ALA A 27 0.00 -3.14 -0.84
C ALA A 27 1.01 -2.22 -1.49
N ILE A 28 1.44 -2.57 -2.70
CA ILE A 28 2.28 -1.71 -3.54
C ILE A 28 1.69 -1.60 -4.93
N LEU A 29 1.94 -0.47 -5.57
CA LEU A 29 1.58 -0.23 -6.97
C LEU A 29 2.88 -0.14 -7.77
N VAL A 30 3.00 -0.94 -8.82
CA VAL A 30 4.22 -1.03 -9.63
C VAL A 30 3.91 -0.61 -11.06
N ASP A 31 4.77 0.22 -11.63
CA ASP A 31 4.69 0.56 -13.05
C ASP A 31 5.07 -0.66 -13.88
N ASN A 32 4.17 -1.11 -14.73
CA ASN A 32 4.35 -2.34 -15.52
C ASN A 32 5.44 -2.20 -16.60
N LYS A 33 5.77 -0.99 -17.01
CA LYS A 33 6.79 -0.75 -18.03
C LYS A 33 8.19 -0.57 -17.43
N THR A 34 8.29 0.22 -16.37
CA THR A 34 9.58 0.55 -15.76
C THR A 34 9.95 -0.39 -14.60
N HIS A 35 8.99 -1.16 -14.09
CA HIS A 35 9.11 -2.02 -12.91
C HIS A 35 9.54 -1.24 -11.66
N LYS A 36 9.12 0.03 -11.57
CA LYS A 36 9.36 0.86 -10.40
C LYS A 36 8.13 0.93 -9.51
N ILE A 37 8.35 1.00 -8.20
CA ILE A 37 7.27 1.19 -7.24
C ILE A 37 6.77 2.63 -7.37
N ILE A 38 5.49 2.80 -7.69
CA ILE A 38 4.86 4.12 -7.81
C ILE A 38 4.38 4.58 -6.43
N ASN A 39 3.78 3.68 -5.68
CA ASN A 39 3.20 3.98 -4.37
C ASN A 39 3.12 2.74 -3.51
N SER A 40 2.92 2.96 -2.21
CA SER A 40 2.72 1.90 -1.23
C SER A 40 1.73 2.35 -0.18
N ALA A 41 1.07 1.40 0.48
CA ALA A 41 0.11 1.67 1.53
C ALA A 41 -0.02 0.47 2.48
N HIS A 42 -0.53 0.74 3.68
CA HIS A 42 -0.88 -0.30 4.65
C HIS A 42 -2.21 0.06 5.30
N ASN A 43 -2.83 -0.92 5.95
CA ASN A 43 -4.12 -0.71 6.60
C ASN A 43 -4.05 0.40 7.66
N LEU A 44 -5.10 1.24 7.70
CA LEU A 44 -5.26 2.34 8.65
C LEU A 44 -6.67 2.39 9.25
N ILE A 45 -7.43 1.28 9.22
CA ILE A 45 -8.83 1.26 9.65
C ILE A 45 -8.95 1.66 11.11
N GLU A 46 -8.17 1.04 11.99
CA GLU A 46 -8.22 1.31 13.43
C GLU A 46 -7.69 2.69 13.77
N SER A 47 -6.61 3.11 13.11
CA SER A 47 -5.95 4.40 13.38
C SER A 47 -6.82 5.57 12.95
N THR A 48 -7.53 5.46 11.81
CA THR A 48 -8.35 6.54 11.25
C THR A 48 -9.83 6.38 11.58
N GLN A 49 -10.24 5.22 12.12
CA GLN A 49 -11.63 4.83 12.33
C GLN A 49 -12.47 4.99 11.05
N ASN A 50 -11.85 4.70 9.92
CA ASN A 50 -12.45 4.77 8.60
C ASN A 50 -12.50 3.37 8.01
N ALA A 51 -13.70 2.80 7.85
CA ALA A 51 -13.88 1.44 7.37
C ALA A 51 -13.33 1.22 5.95
N THR A 52 -13.08 2.29 5.20
CA THR A 52 -12.51 2.20 3.84
C THR A 52 -11.00 2.32 3.81
N ALA A 53 -10.33 2.47 4.97
CA ALA A 53 -8.87 2.64 5.02
C ALA A 53 -8.11 1.31 4.88
N HIS A 54 -8.56 0.45 3.97
CA HIS A 54 -7.84 -0.74 3.54
C HIS A 54 -6.65 -0.35 2.68
N ALA A 55 -5.56 -1.11 2.77
CA ALA A 55 -4.31 -0.80 2.06
C ALA A 55 -4.50 -0.61 0.55
N GLU A 56 -5.25 -1.51 -0.09
CA GLU A 56 -5.49 -1.44 -1.54
C GLU A 56 -6.31 -0.22 -1.94
N ILE A 57 -7.27 0.19 -1.11
CA ILE A 57 -8.10 1.39 -1.37
C ILE A 57 -7.28 2.64 -1.18
N LEU A 58 -6.48 2.71 -0.10
CA LEU A 58 -5.58 3.83 0.14
C LEU A 58 -4.60 4.02 -1.02
N LEU A 59 -4.10 2.91 -1.54
CA LEU A 59 -3.15 2.92 -2.65
C LEU A 59 -3.78 3.48 -3.92
N ILE A 60 -4.99 3.04 -4.26
CA ILE A 60 -5.73 3.54 -5.43
C ILE A 60 -5.99 5.02 -5.29
N ASN A 61 -6.41 5.48 -4.12
CA ASN A 61 -6.67 6.90 -3.86
C ASN A 61 -5.41 7.75 -4.02
N LYS A 62 -4.25 7.27 -3.55
CA LYS A 62 -2.98 7.95 -3.74
C LYS A 62 -2.64 8.09 -5.23
N ALA A 63 -2.81 7.02 -5.99
CA ALA A 63 -2.53 7.03 -7.43
C ALA A 63 -3.44 8.00 -8.16
N ASN A 64 -4.74 8.02 -7.83
CA ASN A 64 -5.69 8.95 -8.43
C ASN A 64 -5.34 10.40 -8.13
N ASN A 65 -4.95 10.71 -6.90
CA ASN A 65 -4.56 12.07 -6.51
C ASN A 65 -3.32 12.54 -7.27
N GLN A 66 -2.37 11.66 -7.50
CA GLN A 66 -1.17 11.96 -8.28
C GLN A 66 -1.50 12.24 -9.75
N ASN A 67 -2.46 11.53 -10.31
CA ASN A 67 -2.85 11.66 -11.71
C ASN A 67 -3.74 12.89 -11.97
N ASN A 68 -4.30 13.49 -10.94
CA ASN A 68 -5.19 14.64 -11.05
C ASN A 68 -4.47 16.00 -10.94
N ASN A 69 -3.17 15.98 -10.92
CA ASN A 69 -2.38 17.20 -10.87
C ASN A 69 -2.11 17.78 -12.24
#